data_bb6885ebe398ba9cd011f6de1d893116
#
_entry.id   bb6885ebe398ba9cd011f6de1d893116
#
_cell.length_a   1.000
_cell.length_b   1.000
_cell.length_c   1.000
_cell.angle_alpha   90.00
_cell.angle_beta   90.00
_cell.angle_gamma   90.00
#
_symmetry.space_group_name_H-M   'P 1'
#
loop_
_entity.id
_entity.type
_entity.pdbx_description
1 polymer ?
#
loop_
_entity_poly.entity_id
_entity_poly.type
_entity_poly.pdbx_seq_one_letter_code
_entity_poly.pdbx_strand_id
1 'polypeptide(L)'
;RAVGALRVSALGMPWMAVSAVLRGFFIARRHVAPNVFSQLTEQTVRIALVALALTRTEGLAVGVRCMLVLGATAVSEAVSALCMLAFYRRDARSAFAGQKAVRPADPARRLWEILWPVEGGRVLASALHTAENMLVPACLAVYLINAGGRTAALEQYGELKGMALPLLT
;
A
#
# COMPACT_ATOMS: atom_id res chain seq x y z
N ARG A 1 6.11 -14.24 17.66
CA ARG A 1 6.80 -14.25 16.33
C ARG A 1 6.18 -13.22 15.35
N ALA A 2 4.86 -12.97 15.41
CA ALA A 2 4.19 -11.97 14.56
C ALA A 2 4.55 -10.50 14.90
N VAL A 3 4.92 -10.20 16.14
CA VAL A 3 5.23 -8.85 16.61
C VAL A 3 6.42 -8.23 15.86
N GLY A 4 7.43 -9.04 15.51
CA GLY A 4 8.58 -8.57 14.72
C GLY A 4 8.18 -8.14 13.30
N ALA A 5 7.33 -8.92 12.64
CA ALA A 5 6.80 -8.62 11.32
C ALA A 5 5.98 -7.32 11.31
N LEU A 6 5.14 -7.13 12.33
CA LEU A 6 4.36 -5.89 12.50
C LEU A 6 5.23 -4.65 12.71
N ARG A 7 6.33 -4.77 13.47
CA ARG A 7 7.28 -3.65 13.65
C ARG A 7 7.98 -3.26 12.35
N VAL A 8 8.35 -4.25 11.54
CA VAL A 8 8.96 -4.00 10.22
C VAL A 8 7.96 -3.31 9.29
N SER A 9 6.69 -3.76 9.26
CA SER A 9 5.64 -3.11 8.46
C SER A 9 5.36 -1.68 8.93
N ALA A 10 5.40 -1.42 10.24
CA ALA A 10 5.19 -0.08 10.79
C ALA A 10 6.26 0.93 10.34
N LEU A 11 7.51 0.47 10.10
CA LEU A 11 8.58 1.31 9.55
C LEU A 11 8.31 1.76 8.09
N GLY A 12 7.53 1.01 7.33
CA GLY A 12 7.10 1.39 5.98
C GLY A 12 6.04 2.49 5.95
N MET A 13 5.20 2.60 6.99
CA MET A 13 4.07 3.54 7.01
C MET A 13 4.44 5.01 6.74
N PRO A 14 5.47 5.61 7.35
CA PRO A 14 5.83 7.01 7.05
C PRO A 14 6.23 7.22 5.59
N TRP A 15 6.90 6.26 4.95
CA TRP A 15 7.28 6.33 3.56
C TRP A 15 6.06 6.24 2.63
N MET A 16 5.10 5.38 2.95
CA MET A 16 3.82 5.31 2.25
C MET A 16 3.06 6.64 2.34
N ALA A 17 3.00 7.26 3.51
CA ALA A 17 2.34 8.54 3.71
C ALA A 17 2.99 9.65 2.87
N VAL A 18 4.32 9.75 2.88
CA VAL A 18 5.06 10.73 2.06
C VAL A 18 4.80 10.50 0.56
N SER A 19 4.90 9.26 0.09
CA SER A 19 4.66 8.94 -1.31
C SER A 19 3.22 9.23 -1.72
N ALA A 20 2.22 8.97 -0.87
CA ALA A 20 0.82 9.26 -1.15
C ALA A 20 0.55 10.76 -1.32
N VAL A 21 1.13 11.60 -0.46
CA VAL A 21 1.01 13.07 -0.57
C VAL A 21 1.65 13.57 -1.87
N LEU A 22 2.85 13.07 -2.21
CA LEU A 22 3.54 13.47 -3.44
C LEU A 22 2.80 13.00 -4.69
N ARG A 23 2.23 11.79 -4.69
CA ARG A 23 1.36 11.28 -5.77
C ARG A 23 0.14 12.18 -5.95
N GLY A 24 -0.51 12.59 -4.85
CA GLY A 24 -1.63 13.53 -4.89
C GLY A 24 -1.26 14.87 -5.51
N PHE A 25 -0.09 15.41 -5.20
CA PHE A 25 0.43 16.63 -5.79
C PHE A 25 0.58 16.54 -7.32
N PHE A 26 1.17 15.44 -7.83
CA PHE A 26 1.35 15.25 -9.28
C PHE A 26 0.02 15.00 -10.00
N ILE A 27 -0.93 14.29 -9.37
CA ILE A 27 -2.29 14.11 -9.92
C ILE A 27 -3.00 15.45 -10.03
N ALA A 28 -2.94 16.29 -9.00
CA ALA A 28 -3.55 17.63 -9.01
C ALA A 28 -2.98 18.52 -10.13
N ARG A 29 -1.72 18.32 -10.48
CA ARG A 29 -1.06 19.02 -11.60
C ARG A 29 -1.26 18.36 -12.97
N ARG A 30 -2.01 17.27 -13.04
CA ARG A 30 -2.20 16.45 -14.26
C ARG A 30 -0.90 15.89 -14.85
N HIS A 31 0.15 15.78 -14.05
CA HIS A 31 1.43 15.18 -14.42
C HIS A 31 1.46 13.72 -13.95
N VAL A 32 1.00 12.81 -14.81
CA VAL A 32 0.88 11.38 -14.46
C VAL A 32 2.21 10.63 -14.57
N ALA A 33 3.12 11.08 -15.44
CA ALA A 33 4.37 10.39 -15.74
C ALA A 33 5.24 10.09 -14.49
N PRO A 34 5.47 11.00 -13.52
CA PRO A 34 6.22 10.70 -12.31
C PRO A 34 5.59 9.61 -11.46
N ASN A 35 4.25 9.56 -11.41
CA ASN A 35 3.52 8.53 -10.67
C ASN A 35 3.75 7.14 -11.25
N VAL A 36 3.63 7.01 -12.58
CA VAL A 36 3.86 5.73 -13.27
C VAL A 36 5.30 5.28 -13.09
N PHE A 37 6.25 6.19 -13.26
CA PHE A 37 7.68 5.89 -13.10
C PHE A 37 8.02 5.42 -11.68
N SER A 38 7.49 6.10 -10.67
CA SER A 38 7.66 5.72 -9.27
C SER A 38 7.07 4.34 -8.97
N GLN A 39 5.89 4.02 -9.50
CA GLN A 39 5.26 2.71 -9.33
C GLN A 39 6.06 1.59 -10.00
N LEU A 40 6.53 1.82 -11.23
CA LEU A 40 7.37 0.84 -11.92
C LEU A 40 8.67 0.60 -11.17
N THR A 41 9.32 1.66 -10.69
CA THR A 41 10.55 1.55 -9.88
C THR A 41 10.28 0.77 -8.59
N GLU A 42 9.19 1.06 -7.90
CA GLU A 42 8.78 0.35 -6.69
C GLU A 42 8.60 -1.15 -6.93
N GLN A 43 7.86 -1.52 -7.98
CA GLN A 43 7.62 -2.92 -8.32
C GLN A 43 8.90 -3.64 -8.73
N THR A 44 9.73 -3.00 -9.55
CA THR A 44 11.01 -3.58 -10.00
C THR A 44 11.95 -3.83 -8.81
N VAL A 45 12.09 -2.85 -7.93
CA VAL A 45 12.92 -2.98 -6.71
C VAL A 45 12.36 -4.05 -5.77
N ARG A 46 11.02 -4.10 -5.60
CA ARG A 46 10.35 -5.11 -4.77
C ARG A 46 10.62 -6.51 -5.30
N ILE A 47 10.41 -6.74 -6.59
CA ILE A 47 10.65 -8.06 -7.22
C ILE A 47 12.12 -8.46 -7.08
N ALA A 48 13.05 -7.55 -7.36
CA ALA A 48 14.49 -7.82 -7.25
C ALA A 48 14.88 -8.17 -5.81
N LEU A 49 14.43 -7.42 -4.83
CA LEU A 49 14.74 -7.65 -3.41
C LEU A 49 14.12 -8.95 -2.90
N VAL A 50 12.88 -9.24 -3.26
CA VAL A 50 12.21 -10.49 -2.86
C VAL A 50 12.89 -11.69 -3.52
N ALA A 51 13.22 -11.62 -4.81
CA ALA A 51 13.95 -12.67 -5.49
C ALA A 51 15.32 -12.91 -4.83
N LEU A 52 16.06 -11.84 -4.53
CA LEU A 52 17.35 -11.93 -3.84
C LEU A 52 17.20 -12.51 -2.42
N ALA A 53 16.18 -12.09 -1.69
CA ALA A 53 15.90 -12.62 -0.36
C ALA A 53 15.59 -14.11 -0.39
N LEU A 54 14.77 -14.57 -1.33
CA LEU A 54 14.40 -15.98 -1.46
C LEU A 54 15.61 -16.86 -1.85
N THR A 55 16.44 -16.42 -2.80
CA THR A 55 17.61 -17.20 -3.23
C THR A 55 18.70 -17.32 -2.15
N ARG A 56 18.80 -16.31 -1.25
CA ARG A 56 19.80 -16.32 -0.16
C ARG A 56 19.31 -16.98 1.12
N THR A 57 18.05 -17.35 1.21
CA THR A 57 17.43 -17.87 2.45
C THR A 57 16.96 -19.32 2.34
N GLU A 58 17.49 -20.08 1.38
CA GLU A 58 17.25 -21.52 1.30
C GLU A 58 17.73 -22.19 2.62
N GLY A 59 16.80 -22.82 3.33
CA GLY A 59 17.07 -23.47 4.64
C GLY A 59 16.74 -22.67 5.91
N LEU A 60 16.41 -21.36 5.80
CA LEU A 60 16.00 -20.58 6.98
C LEU A 60 14.55 -20.81 7.38
N ALA A 61 14.27 -20.61 8.66
CA ALA A 61 12.90 -20.73 9.22
C ALA A 61 11.93 -19.78 8.51
N VAL A 62 10.69 -20.25 8.27
CA VAL A 62 9.63 -19.51 7.58
C VAL A 62 9.41 -18.09 8.15
N GLY A 63 9.53 -17.93 9.47
CA GLY A 63 9.37 -16.63 10.13
C GLY A 63 10.43 -15.60 9.71
N VAL A 64 11.66 -16.02 9.46
CA VAL A 64 12.74 -15.14 8.99
C VAL A 64 12.51 -14.75 7.54
N ARG A 65 12.08 -15.68 6.70
CA ARG A 65 11.72 -15.39 5.30
C ARG A 65 10.60 -14.36 5.21
N CYS A 66 9.53 -14.50 6.02
CA CYS A 66 8.46 -13.51 6.07
C CYS A 66 8.97 -12.12 6.49
N MET A 67 9.85 -12.04 7.48
CA MET A 67 10.45 -10.76 7.89
C MET A 67 11.27 -10.11 6.78
N LEU A 68 12.03 -10.90 6.02
CA LEU A 68 12.84 -10.40 4.90
C LEU A 68 11.97 -9.89 3.76
N VAL A 69 10.89 -10.59 3.42
CA VAL A 69 9.93 -10.14 2.39
C VAL A 69 9.25 -8.83 2.81
N LEU A 70 8.82 -8.72 4.07
CA LEU A 70 8.25 -7.47 4.59
C LEU A 70 9.27 -6.34 4.64
N GLY A 71 10.52 -6.64 4.98
CA GLY A 71 11.63 -5.68 4.92
C GLY A 71 11.90 -5.20 3.49
N ALA A 72 11.90 -6.11 2.53
CA ALA A 72 12.05 -5.79 1.10
C ALA A 72 10.92 -4.86 0.61
N THR A 73 9.69 -5.10 1.06
CA THR A 73 8.55 -4.22 0.77
C THR A 73 8.77 -2.82 1.34
N ALA A 74 9.14 -2.70 2.62
CA ALA A 74 9.40 -1.40 3.25
C ALA A 74 10.54 -0.63 2.55
N VAL A 75 11.60 -1.32 2.13
CA VAL A 75 12.70 -0.71 1.36
C VAL A 75 12.22 -0.23 -0.01
N SER A 76 11.42 -1.03 -0.73
CA SER A 76 10.88 -0.63 -2.04
C SER A 76 9.99 0.61 -1.95
N GLU A 77 9.21 0.74 -0.87
CA GLU A 77 8.40 1.92 -0.59
C GLU A 77 9.26 3.16 -0.29
N ALA A 78 10.33 2.99 0.49
CA ALA A 78 11.27 4.07 0.74
C ALA A 78 11.95 4.56 -0.55
N VAL A 79 12.38 3.65 -1.42
CA VAL A 79 12.95 3.99 -2.73
C VAL A 79 11.94 4.73 -3.60
N SER A 80 10.68 4.28 -3.64
CA SER A 80 9.59 4.94 -4.36
C SER A 80 9.35 6.37 -3.83
N ALA A 81 9.30 6.54 -2.51
CA ALA A 81 9.13 7.85 -1.87
C ALA A 81 10.30 8.80 -2.19
N LEU A 82 11.54 8.31 -2.17
CA LEU A 82 12.71 9.09 -2.53
C LEU A 82 12.71 9.48 -4.02
N CYS A 83 12.31 8.58 -4.90
CA CYS A 83 12.13 8.85 -6.32
C CYS A 83 11.10 9.97 -6.55
N MET A 84 9.94 9.87 -5.91
CA MET A 84 8.90 10.90 -5.96
C MET A 84 9.37 12.23 -5.40
N LEU A 85 10.14 12.22 -4.32
CA LEU A 85 10.71 13.43 -3.73
C LEU A 85 11.72 14.10 -4.68
N ALA A 86 12.51 13.31 -5.40
CA ALA A 86 13.43 13.81 -6.40
C ALA A 86 12.69 14.51 -7.57
N PHE A 87 11.63 13.88 -8.08
CA PHE A 87 10.77 14.49 -9.10
C PHE A 87 10.10 15.75 -8.57
N TYR A 88 9.59 15.73 -7.34
CA TYR A 88 8.98 16.90 -6.71
C TYR A 88 9.97 18.07 -6.59
N ARG A 89 11.19 17.81 -6.10
CA ARG A 89 12.23 18.86 -5.98
C ARG A 89 12.61 19.46 -7.33
N ARG A 90 12.66 18.63 -8.36
CA ARG A 90 12.96 19.08 -9.73
C ARG A 90 11.83 19.94 -10.29
N ASP A 91 10.61 19.48 -10.15
CA ASP A 91 9.41 20.16 -10.67
C ASP A 91 9.09 21.43 -9.85
N ALA A 92 9.24 21.39 -8.54
CA ALA A 92 9.04 22.55 -7.68
C ALA A 92 10.03 23.68 -8.00
N ARG A 93 11.29 23.37 -8.28
CA ARG A 93 12.28 24.38 -8.69
C ARG A 93 11.88 25.08 -9.98
N SER A 94 11.32 24.35 -10.94
CA SER A 94 10.89 24.95 -12.22
C SER A 94 9.56 25.70 -12.10
N ALA A 95 8.63 25.20 -11.30
CA ALA A 95 7.28 25.75 -11.18
C ALA A 95 7.19 27.00 -10.30
N PHE A 96 8.04 27.09 -9.26
CA PHE A 96 8.04 28.22 -8.33
C PHE A 96 9.09 29.28 -8.65
N ALA A 97 9.91 29.09 -9.66
CA ALA A 97 10.85 30.08 -10.15
C ALA A 97 10.08 31.27 -10.76
N GLY A 98 9.81 32.30 -9.97
CA GLY A 98 9.19 33.54 -10.40
C GLY A 98 7.73 33.77 -10.01
N GLN A 99 7.06 32.83 -9.37
CA GLN A 99 5.71 33.05 -8.83
C GLN A 99 5.74 33.44 -7.36
N LYS A 100 5.18 34.62 -7.04
CA LYS A 100 4.87 34.96 -5.64
C LYS A 100 3.80 34.01 -5.13
N ALA A 101 4.13 33.24 -4.13
CA ALA A 101 3.18 32.31 -3.49
C ALA A 101 2.01 33.12 -2.91
N VAL A 102 0.87 33.09 -3.57
CA VAL A 102 -0.38 33.61 -3.01
C VAL A 102 -0.83 32.60 -1.96
N ARG A 103 -0.63 32.93 -0.69
CA ARG A 103 -1.19 32.11 0.40
C ARG A 103 -2.70 32.32 0.44
N PRO A 104 -3.51 31.26 0.26
CA PRO A 104 -4.96 31.38 0.48
C PRO A 104 -5.22 31.71 1.96
N ALA A 105 -6.29 32.49 2.19
CA ALA A 105 -6.73 32.83 3.53
C ALA A 105 -7.07 31.61 4.30
N ASP A 106 -6.95 30.86 5.02
CA ASP A 106 -7.31 29.61 5.72
C ASP A 106 -7.08 28.33 4.91
N PRO A 107 -5.81 27.96 4.60
CA PRO A 107 -5.52 26.76 3.83
C PRO A 107 -5.91 25.47 4.58
N ALA A 108 -5.82 25.46 5.92
CA ALA A 108 -6.14 24.31 6.75
C ALA A 108 -7.63 23.97 6.73
N ARG A 109 -8.50 24.96 6.79
CA ARG A 109 -9.96 24.77 6.76
C ARG A 109 -10.43 24.22 5.43
N ARG A 110 -9.93 24.79 4.31
CA ARG A 110 -10.25 24.29 2.96
C ARG A 110 -9.74 22.87 2.74
N LEU A 111 -8.56 22.57 3.25
CA LEU A 111 -8.00 21.22 3.17
C LEU A 111 -8.88 20.23 3.96
N TRP A 112 -9.33 20.61 5.13
CA TRP A 112 -10.20 19.78 5.96
C TRP A 112 -11.58 19.53 5.34
N GLU A 113 -12.18 20.54 4.76
CA GLU A 113 -13.47 20.44 4.05
C GLU A 113 -13.40 19.45 2.86
N ILE A 114 -12.25 19.33 2.20
CA ILE A 114 -12.04 18.40 1.09
C ILE A 114 -11.63 17.00 1.61
N LEU A 115 -10.77 16.94 2.62
CA LEU A 115 -10.26 15.68 3.16
C LEU A 115 -11.34 14.86 3.83
N TRP A 116 -12.23 15.49 4.59
CA TRP A 116 -13.24 14.80 5.37
C TRP A 116 -14.14 13.86 4.55
N PRO A 117 -14.76 14.29 3.43
CA PRO A 117 -15.59 13.39 2.64
C PRO A 117 -14.78 12.31 1.92
N VAL A 118 -13.56 12.62 1.49
CA VAL A 118 -12.67 11.66 0.79
C VAL A 118 -12.17 10.59 1.74
N GLU A 119 -11.65 10.98 2.90
CA GLU A 119 -11.15 10.02 3.90
C GLU A 119 -12.29 9.26 4.57
N GLY A 120 -13.44 9.90 4.79
CA GLY A 120 -14.65 9.23 5.29
C GLY A 120 -15.11 8.10 4.36
N GLY A 121 -15.09 8.33 3.05
CA GLY A 121 -15.37 7.30 2.06
C GLY A 121 -14.37 6.14 2.08
N ARG A 122 -13.08 6.45 2.25
CA ARG A 122 -12.02 5.43 2.36
C ARG A 122 -12.14 4.59 3.63
N VAL A 123 -12.41 5.22 4.76
CA VAL A 123 -12.62 4.52 6.04
C VAL A 123 -13.85 3.60 5.94
N LEU A 124 -14.94 4.08 5.36
CA LEU A 124 -16.13 3.28 5.14
C LEU A 124 -15.86 2.08 4.23
N ALA A 125 -15.18 2.30 3.10
CA ALA A 125 -14.77 1.22 2.19
C ALA A 125 -13.87 0.19 2.90
N SER A 126 -12.90 0.65 3.70
CA SER A 126 -12.02 -0.22 4.47
C SER A 126 -12.79 -1.03 5.53
N ALA A 127 -13.76 -0.41 6.20
CA ALA A 127 -14.63 -1.08 7.17
C ALA A 127 -15.50 -2.16 6.51
N LEU A 128 -16.07 -1.85 5.33
CA LEU A 128 -16.84 -2.82 4.53
C LEU A 128 -15.98 -4.00 4.07
N HIS A 129 -14.76 -3.75 3.57
CA HIS A 129 -13.83 -4.81 3.22
C HIS A 129 -13.41 -5.66 4.42
N THR A 130 -13.26 -5.04 5.58
CA THR A 130 -12.95 -5.80 6.81
C THR A 130 -14.13 -6.65 7.23
N ALA A 131 -15.34 -6.11 7.17
CA ALA A 131 -16.56 -6.87 7.44
C ALA A 131 -16.73 -8.04 6.46
N GLU A 132 -16.52 -7.83 5.17
CA GLU A 132 -16.53 -8.88 4.14
C GLU A 132 -15.52 -9.98 4.46
N ASN A 133 -14.27 -9.62 4.77
CA ASN A 133 -13.22 -10.57 5.11
C ASN A 133 -13.51 -11.39 6.38
N MET A 134 -14.36 -10.90 7.27
CA MET A 134 -14.80 -11.63 8.46
C MET A 134 -16.09 -12.42 8.23
N LEU A 135 -17.07 -11.84 7.54
CA LEU A 135 -18.38 -12.45 7.35
C LEU A 135 -18.33 -13.64 6.38
N VAL A 136 -17.62 -13.48 5.25
CA VAL A 136 -17.60 -14.53 4.22
C VAL A 136 -17.01 -15.84 4.75
N PRO A 137 -15.82 -15.86 5.40
CA PRO A 137 -15.32 -17.10 5.99
C PRO A 137 -16.20 -17.63 7.12
N ALA A 138 -16.86 -16.75 7.89
CA ALA A 138 -17.76 -17.18 8.95
C ALA A 138 -19.01 -17.87 8.39
N CYS A 139 -19.63 -17.32 7.35
CA CYS A 139 -20.75 -17.93 6.66
C CYS A 139 -20.37 -19.25 5.98
N LEU A 140 -19.21 -19.27 5.31
CA LEU A 140 -18.69 -20.49 4.68
C LEU A 140 -18.42 -21.59 5.72
N ALA A 141 -17.88 -21.25 6.89
CA ALA A 141 -17.61 -22.18 7.97
C ALA A 141 -18.89 -22.84 8.49
N VAL A 142 -19.99 -22.10 8.56
CA VAL A 142 -21.32 -22.66 8.92
C VAL A 142 -21.81 -23.64 7.85
N TYR A 143 -21.60 -23.32 6.58
CA TYR A 143 -22.02 -24.18 5.46
C TYR A 143 -21.18 -25.46 5.33
N LEU A 144 -19.88 -25.38 5.66
CA LEU A 144 -18.91 -26.48 5.52
C LEU A 144 -18.69 -27.24 6.84
N ILE A 145 -19.63 -27.24 7.77
CA ILE A 145 -19.52 -27.95 9.07
C ILE A 145 -19.10 -29.43 8.87
N ASN A 146 -19.61 -30.07 7.82
CA ASN A 146 -19.33 -31.48 7.51
C ASN A 146 -18.02 -31.71 6.72
N ALA A 147 -17.37 -30.67 6.22
CA ALA A 147 -16.21 -30.75 5.30
C ALA A 147 -14.93 -30.10 5.85
N GLY A 148 -14.74 -30.12 7.17
CA GLY A 148 -13.52 -29.57 7.80
C GLY A 148 -13.70 -28.21 8.47
N GLY A 149 -14.90 -27.63 8.44
CA GLY A 149 -15.24 -26.44 9.19
C GLY A 149 -14.43 -25.19 8.82
N ARG A 150 -13.89 -24.51 9.82
CA ARG A 150 -13.26 -23.19 9.67
C ARG A 150 -11.98 -23.18 8.81
N THR A 151 -11.21 -24.26 8.82
CA THR A 151 -9.96 -24.36 8.04
C THR A 151 -10.24 -24.48 6.53
N ALA A 152 -11.19 -25.36 6.16
CA ALA A 152 -11.62 -25.51 4.77
C ALA A 152 -12.27 -24.24 4.22
N ALA A 153 -13.04 -23.51 5.06
CA ALA A 153 -13.64 -22.24 4.68
C ALA A 153 -12.59 -21.15 4.39
N LEU A 154 -11.52 -21.10 5.19
CA LEU A 154 -10.43 -20.14 4.98
C LEU A 154 -9.59 -20.46 3.74
N GLU A 155 -9.36 -21.75 3.46
CA GLU A 155 -8.65 -22.19 2.24
C GLU A 155 -9.45 -21.83 0.99
N GLN A 156 -10.74 -22.18 0.94
CA GLN A 156 -11.59 -21.86 -0.21
C GLN A 156 -11.76 -20.34 -0.40
N TYR A 157 -11.88 -19.58 0.68
CA TYR A 157 -11.93 -18.12 0.58
C TYR A 157 -10.61 -17.54 0.08
N GLY A 158 -9.47 -18.08 0.52
CA GLY A 158 -8.15 -17.69 0.06
C GLY A 158 -7.94 -17.96 -1.43
N GLU A 159 -8.39 -19.12 -1.92
CA GLU A 159 -8.35 -19.46 -3.35
C GLU A 159 -9.25 -18.54 -4.17
N LEU A 160 -10.48 -18.30 -3.73
CA LEU A 160 -11.42 -17.43 -4.42
C LEU A 160 -10.90 -15.99 -4.51
N LYS A 161 -10.38 -15.46 -3.40
CA LYS A 161 -9.87 -14.09 -3.34
C LYS A 161 -8.51 -13.92 -4.00
N GLY A 162 -7.66 -14.94 -3.94
CA GLY A 162 -6.31 -14.89 -4.50
C GLY A 162 -6.24 -15.19 -6.00
N MET A 163 -7.13 -16.03 -6.52
CA MET A 163 -7.08 -16.49 -7.91
C MET A 163 -8.27 -16.01 -8.75
N ALA A 164 -9.49 -16.10 -8.25
CA ALA A 164 -10.67 -15.82 -9.05
C ALA A 164 -11.02 -14.32 -9.13
N LEU A 165 -11.00 -13.61 -8.01
CA LEU A 165 -11.37 -12.19 -7.98
C LEU A 165 -10.44 -11.28 -8.79
N PRO A 166 -9.10 -11.43 -8.78
CA PRO A 166 -8.21 -10.60 -9.59
C PRO A 166 -8.36 -10.80 -11.10
N LEU A 167 -8.99 -11.90 -11.54
CA LEU A 167 -9.25 -12.16 -12.95
C LEU A 167 -10.57 -11.56 -13.44
N LEU A 168 -11.45 -11.15 -12.51
CA LEU A 168 -12.77 -10.58 -12.81
C LEU A 168 -12.80 -9.05 -12.71
N THR A 169 -11.77 -8.41 -12.16
CA THR A 169 -11.60 -6.96 -12.03
C THR A 169 -10.54 -6.41 -12.96
#